data_39cb28b4e0c104efad4f3fbf1807d0f1
#
_entry.id   39cb28b4e0c104efad4f3fbf1807d0f1
#
_cell.length_a   1.000
_cell.length_b   1.000
_cell.length_c   1.000
_cell.angle_alpha   90.00
_cell.angle_beta   90.00
_cell.angle_gamma   90.00
#
_symmetry.space_group_name_H-M   'P 1'
#
loop_
_entity.id
_entity.type
_entity.pdbx_description
1 polymer ?
#
loop_
_entity_poly.entity_id
_entity_poly.type
_entity_poly.pdbx_seq_one_letter_code
_entity_poly.pdbx_strand_id
1 'polypeptide(L)'
;MIYGDGRQVRDVLYVQDLLKAFEAARANITTARGQVYNVGGGPANTTSLLELIEDIQLLTRRKVSCLYEQPRPGDQLVYVTDCSKLGGDTGWRPVSTVRQTLERIYQFRRQNPDYFPVTVEEPVTDELVVDAFPLQRTA
;
A
#
# COMPACT_ATOMS: atom_id res chain seq x y z
N MET A 1 9.20 -12.00 -0.17
CA MET A 1 8.34 -13.21 -0.18
C MET A 1 6.89 -12.79 -0.37
N ILE A 2 6.17 -13.42 -1.29
CA ILE A 2 4.76 -13.16 -1.59
C ILE A 2 3.98 -14.42 -1.28
N TYR A 3 2.94 -14.32 -0.45
CA TYR A 3 2.02 -15.41 -0.18
C TYR A 3 0.85 -15.35 -1.17
N GLY A 4 0.61 -16.47 -1.88
CA GLY A 4 -0.35 -16.51 -2.97
C GLY A 4 0.20 -15.95 -4.29
N ASP A 5 -0.69 -15.46 -5.14
CA ASP A 5 -0.35 -14.99 -6.50
C ASP A 5 0.00 -13.50 -6.59
N GLY A 6 -0.01 -12.79 -5.48
CA GLY A 6 0.29 -11.36 -5.43
C GLY A 6 -0.83 -10.43 -5.92
N ARG A 7 -2.02 -10.98 -6.22
CA ARG A 7 -3.19 -10.21 -6.70
C ARG A 7 -4.09 -9.70 -5.58
N GLN A 8 -3.67 -9.91 -4.32
CA GLN A 8 -4.41 -9.36 -3.17
C GLN A 8 -4.47 -7.84 -3.27
N VAL A 9 -5.68 -7.29 -3.22
CA VAL A 9 -5.94 -5.86 -3.32
C VAL A 9 -6.09 -5.25 -1.93
N ARG A 10 -5.43 -4.12 -1.71
CA ARG A 10 -5.53 -3.30 -0.49
C ARG A 10 -5.63 -1.83 -0.88
N ASP A 11 -6.26 -1.04 -0.03
CA ASP A 11 -6.22 0.41 -0.14
C ASP A 11 -5.08 0.99 0.70
N VAL A 12 -4.32 1.89 0.10
CA VAL A 12 -3.14 2.52 0.71
C VAL A 12 -3.51 3.88 1.26
N LEU A 13 -3.24 4.10 2.54
CA LEU A 13 -3.43 5.40 3.19
C LEU A 13 -2.08 6.03 3.52
N TYR A 14 -1.87 7.26 3.06
CA TYR A 14 -0.69 8.02 3.44
C TYR A 14 -0.79 8.53 4.88
N VAL A 15 0.30 8.43 5.64
CA VAL A 15 0.31 8.76 7.08
C VAL A 15 -0.15 10.19 7.39
N GLN A 16 0.17 11.17 6.54
CA GLN A 16 -0.31 12.54 6.77
C GLN A 16 -1.81 12.68 6.51
N ASP A 17 -2.39 11.88 5.62
CA ASP A 17 -3.84 11.88 5.45
C ASP A 17 -4.54 11.24 6.66
N LEU A 18 -3.91 10.24 7.30
CA LEU A 18 -4.38 9.70 8.58
C LEU A 18 -4.34 10.78 9.69
N LEU A 19 -3.25 11.55 9.79
CA LEU A 19 -3.16 12.65 10.76
C LEU A 19 -4.25 13.69 10.53
N LYS A 20 -4.52 14.04 9.26
CA LYS A 20 -5.64 14.94 8.91
C LYS A 20 -7.01 14.36 9.27
N ALA A 21 -7.19 13.02 9.24
CA ALA A 21 -8.42 12.41 9.72
C ALA A 21 -8.63 12.64 11.22
N PHE A 22 -7.58 12.52 12.04
CA PHE A 22 -7.66 12.86 13.46
C PHE A 22 -7.93 14.35 13.70
N GLU A 23 -7.29 15.23 12.94
CA GLU A 23 -7.54 16.68 13.02
C GLU A 23 -8.98 17.01 12.63
N ALA A 24 -9.51 16.42 11.57
CA ALA A 24 -10.89 16.60 11.14
C ALA A 24 -11.89 16.11 12.18
N ALA A 25 -11.67 14.93 12.78
CA ALA A 25 -12.50 14.42 13.87
C ALA A 25 -12.45 15.35 15.10
N ARG A 26 -11.26 15.87 15.46
CA ARG A 26 -11.08 16.82 16.54
C ARG A 26 -11.81 18.16 16.27
N ALA A 27 -11.70 18.67 15.04
CA ALA A 27 -12.37 19.92 14.65
C ALA A 27 -13.90 19.79 14.66
N ASN A 28 -14.43 18.59 14.40
CA ASN A 28 -15.85 18.28 14.40
C ASN A 28 -16.26 17.42 15.62
N ILE A 29 -15.68 17.71 16.78
CA ILE A 29 -15.82 16.84 17.97
C ILE A 29 -17.27 16.70 18.45
N THR A 30 -18.12 17.67 18.23
CA THR A 30 -19.55 17.61 18.57
C THR A 30 -20.28 16.50 17.83
N THR A 31 -19.92 16.25 16.56
CA THR A 31 -20.46 15.19 15.73
C THR A 31 -19.68 13.87 15.94
N ALA A 32 -18.36 13.96 16.05
CA ALA A 32 -17.47 12.81 16.10
C ALA A 32 -17.42 12.11 17.47
N ARG A 33 -17.85 12.79 18.54
CA ARG A 33 -17.80 12.24 19.91
C ARG A 33 -18.59 10.94 20.04
N GLY A 34 -17.92 9.89 20.52
CA GLY A 34 -18.51 8.57 20.72
C GLY A 34 -18.78 7.80 19.44
N GLN A 35 -18.36 8.31 18.28
CA GLN A 35 -18.49 7.62 17.01
C GLN A 35 -17.27 6.74 16.72
N VAL A 36 -17.50 5.68 15.93
CA VAL A 36 -16.47 4.79 15.39
C VAL A 36 -16.40 5.02 13.89
N TYR A 37 -15.19 5.19 13.37
CA TYR A 37 -14.93 5.43 11.95
C TYR A 37 -13.90 4.46 11.39
N ASN A 38 -14.13 4.03 10.16
CA ASN A 38 -13.08 3.43 9.35
C ASN A 38 -12.27 4.53 8.68
N VAL A 39 -10.95 4.35 8.62
CA VAL A 39 -10.02 5.29 7.99
C VAL A 39 -9.07 4.50 7.11
N GLY A 40 -9.03 4.79 5.81
CA GLY A 40 -8.20 4.10 4.83
C GLY A 40 -8.02 4.95 3.57
N GLY A 41 -7.38 4.37 2.56
CA GLY A 41 -7.15 5.03 1.28
C GLY A 41 -8.39 5.09 0.40
N GLY A 42 -9.34 4.20 0.64
CA GLY A 42 -10.59 4.09 -0.12
C GLY A 42 -10.40 3.55 -1.54
N PRO A 43 -11.49 3.49 -2.34
CA PRO A 43 -11.48 2.86 -3.67
C PRO A 43 -10.50 3.49 -4.67
N ALA A 44 -10.24 4.80 -4.55
CA ALA A 44 -9.33 5.51 -5.45
C ALA A 44 -7.83 5.19 -5.21
N ASN A 45 -7.51 4.58 -4.07
CA ASN A 45 -6.15 4.25 -3.65
C ASN A 45 -5.93 2.74 -3.50
N THR A 46 -6.68 1.94 -4.25
CA THR A 46 -6.49 0.49 -4.29
C THR A 46 -5.30 0.11 -5.18
N THR A 47 -4.57 -0.89 -4.74
CA THR A 47 -3.50 -1.51 -5.52
C THR A 47 -3.36 -2.97 -5.14
N SER A 48 -2.96 -3.80 -6.09
CA SER A 48 -2.50 -5.16 -5.81
C SER A 48 -1.02 -5.15 -5.41
N LEU A 49 -0.56 -6.24 -4.83
CA LEU A 49 0.86 -6.36 -4.48
C LEU A 49 1.75 -6.36 -5.73
N LEU A 50 1.29 -6.95 -6.84
CA LEU A 50 2.04 -6.94 -8.11
C LEU A 50 2.15 -5.53 -8.69
N GLU A 51 1.05 -4.77 -8.74
CA GLU A 51 1.06 -3.37 -9.19
C GLU A 51 1.96 -2.51 -8.31
N LEU A 52 1.91 -2.71 -6.98
CA LEU A 52 2.78 -1.99 -6.05
C LEU A 52 4.27 -2.27 -6.31
N ILE A 53 4.63 -3.53 -6.60
CA ILE A 53 6.00 -3.91 -6.93
C ILE A 53 6.42 -3.27 -8.25
N GLU A 54 5.55 -3.27 -9.25
CA GLU A 54 5.82 -2.61 -10.54
C GLU A 54 6.07 -1.10 -10.35
N ASP A 55 5.22 -0.42 -9.61
CA ASP A 55 5.39 1.01 -9.29
C ASP A 55 6.72 1.28 -8.55
N ILE A 56 7.10 0.42 -7.60
CA ILE A 56 8.38 0.53 -6.89
C ILE A 56 9.56 0.33 -7.85
N GLN A 57 9.49 -0.64 -8.76
CA GLN A 57 10.53 -0.88 -9.75
C GLN A 57 10.69 0.31 -10.70
N LEU A 58 9.58 0.87 -11.19
CA LEU A 58 9.57 2.06 -12.03
C LEU A 58 10.18 3.28 -11.29
N LEU A 59 9.80 3.48 -10.03
CA LEU A 59 10.27 4.60 -9.22
C LEU A 59 11.75 4.48 -8.87
N THR A 60 12.21 3.28 -8.51
CA THR A 60 13.59 3.06 -8.04
C THR A 60 14.56 2.70 -9.16
N ARG A 61 14.06 2.32 -10.34
CA ARG A 61 14.81 1.73 -11.46
C ARG A 61 15.59 0.48 -11.05
N ARG A 62 15.07 -0.28 -10.11
CA ARG A 62 15.64 -1.53 -9.63
C ARG A 62 14.63 -2.66 -9.78
N LYS A 63 15.08 -3.82 -10.21
CA LYS A 63 14.26 -5.04 -10.20
C LYS A 63 14.08 -5.53 -8.77
N VAL A 64 12.90 -6.02 -8.46
CA VAL A 64 12.55 -6.65 -7.19
C VAL A 64 12.40 -8.14 -7.44
N SER A 65 13.24 -8.95 -6.84
CA SER A 65 13.08 -10.41 -6.86
C SER A 65 12.02 -10.83 -5.87
N CYS A 66 11.06 -11.64 -6.32
CA CYS A 66 9.97 -12.13 -5.50
C CYS A 66 10.04 -13.66 -5.39
N LEU A 67 9.95 -14.15 -4.16
CA LEU A 67 9.72 -15.56 -3.88
C LEU A 67 8.23 -15.74 -3.57
N TYR A 68 7.60 -16.74 -4.17
CA TYR A 68 6.18 -17.03 -3.99
C TYR A 68 6.02 -18.23 -3.07
N GLU A 69 5.08 -18.13 -2.14
CA GLU A 69 4.73 -19.14 -1.17
C GLU A 69 3.23 -19.46 -1.23
N GLN A 70 2.85 -20.58 -0.61
CA GLN A 70 1.44 -20.97 -0.54
C GLN A 70 0.58 -19.85 0.11
N PRO A 71 -0.65 -19.65 -0.38
CA PRO A 71 -1.57 -18.70 0.24
C PRO A 71 -1.77 -18.98 1.72
N ARG A 72 -1.83 -17.94 2.54
CA ARG A 72 -2.14 -18.09 3.96
C ARG A 72 -3.63 -18.38 4.15
N PRO A 73 -4.00 -19.33 4.99
CA PRO A 73 -5.41 -19.53 5.34
C PRO A 73 -6.03 -18.26 5.89
N GLY A 74 -7.19 -17.87 5.36
CA GLY A 74 -7.92 -16.69 5.81
C GLY A 74 -7.39 -15.35 5.27
N ASP A 75 -6.42 -15.36 4.35
CA ASP A 75 -5.97 -14.11 3.71
C ASP A 75 -7.09 -13.54 2.81
N GLN A 76 -7.37 -12.24 2.98
CA GLN A 76 -8.41 -11.57 2.21
C GLN A 76 -7.89 -11.24 0.82
N LEU A 77 -8.61 -11.68 -0.22
CA LEU A 77 -8.27 -11.35 -1.60
C LEU A 77 -8.45 -9.86 -1.91
N VAL A 78 -9.49 -9.25 -1.36
CA VAL A 78 -9.78 -7.83 -1.54
C VAL A 78 -10.18 -7.23 -0.19
N TYR A 79 -9.54 -6.13 0.17
CA TYR A 79 -9.96 -5.28 1.27
C TYR A 79 -9.85 -3.81 0.85
N VAL A 80 -10.97 -3.09 0.94
CA VAL A 80 -11.08 -1.66 0.60
C VAL A 80 -11.90 -0.98 1.67
N THR A 81 -11.34 0.06 2.27
CA THR A 81 -11.97 0.79 3.37
C THR A 81 -13.08 1.69 2.87
N ASP A 82 -14.25 1.60 3.49
CA ASP A 82 -15.32 2.58 3.32
C ASP A 82 -15.17 3.70 4.37
N CYS A 83 -14.76 4.88 3.93
CA CYS A 83 -14.59 6.07 4.74
C CYS A 83 -15.78 7.04 4.66
N SER A 84 -16.91 6.65 4.07
CA SER A 84 -18.05 7.52 3.79
C SER A 84 -18.62 8.17 5.03
N LYS A 85 -18.69 7.44 6.16
CA LYS A 85 -19.17 7.96 7.45
C LYS A 85 -18.28 9.09 7.95
N LEU A 86 -16.95 8.89 7.98
CA LEU A 86 -16.01 9.93 8.41
C LEU A 86 -16.10 11.15 7.49
N GLY A 87 -16.17 10.91 6.18
CA GLY A 87 -16.32 11.97 5.17
C GLY A 87 -17.60 12.76 5.34
N GLY A 88 -18.72 12.10 5.62
CA GLY A 88 -20.01 12.77 5.88
C GLY A 88 -20.00 13.63 7.14
N ASP A 89 -19.42 13.11 8.22
CA ASP A 89 -19.44 13.78 9.53
C ASP A 89 -18.39 14.90 9.65
N THR A 90 -17.28 14.82 8.88
CA THR A 90 -16.13 15.73 9.07
C THR A 90 -15.66 16.43 7.80
N GLY A 91 -16.14 16.02 6.63
CA GLY A 91 -15.63 16.49 5.34
C GLY A 91 -14.28 15.89 4.94
N TRP A 92 -13.67 15.00 5.75
CA TRP A 92 -12.37 14.42 5.46
C TRP A 92 -12.41 13.44 4.28
N ARG A 93 -11.35 13.47 3.49
CA ARG A 93 -11.07 12.49 2.41
C ARG A 93 -9.57 12.29 2.29
N PRO A 94 -9.10 11.08 1.93
CA PRO A 94 -7.71 10.89 1.55
C PRO A 94 -7.42 11.70 0.29
N VAL A 95 -6.30 12.40 0.25
CA VAL A 95 -5.91 13.26 -0.88
C VAL A 95 -4.66 12.77 -1.59
N SER A 96 -3.84 11.95 -0.93
CA SER A 96 -2.62 11.40 -1.51
C SER A 96 -2.92 10.14 -2.30
N THR A 97 -2.37 10.05 -3.52
CA THR A 97 -2.46 8.83 -4.32
C THR A 97 -1.44 7.79 -3.87
N VAL A 98 -1.61 6.52 -4.30
CA VAL A 98 -0.62 5.44 -4.07
C VAL A 98 0.75 5.88 -4.57
N ARG A 99 0.83 6.38 -5.79
CA ARG A 99 2.09 6.84 -6.40
C ARG A 99 2.75 7.97 -5.60
N GLN A 100 1.99 8.99 -5.21
CA GLN A 100 2.53 10.07 -4.37
C GLN A 100 3.03 9.57 -3.02
N THR A 101 2.35 8.59 -2.46
CA THR A 101 2.76 7.94 -1.20
C THR A 101 4.10 7.24 -1.37
N LEU A 102 4.28 6.45 -2.42
CA LEU A 102 5.54 5.77 -2.74
C LEU A 102 6.69 6.76 -2.99
N GLU A 103 6.44 7.82 -3.77
CA GLU A 103 7.42 8.87 -4.03
C GLU A 103 7.92 9.53 -2.76
N ARG A 104 7.01 9.86 -1.83
CA ARG A 104 7.36 10.46 -0.52
C ARG A 104 8.14 9.51 0.37
N ILE A 105 7.76 8.22 0.42
CA ILE A 105 8.50 7.20 1.15
C ILE A 105 9.92 7.04 0.58
N TYR A 106 10.04 7.00 -0.74
CA TYR A 106 11.32 6.89 -1.41
C TYR A 106 12.23 8.11 -1.16
N GLN A 107 11.67 9.32 -1.23
CA GLN A 107 12.38 10.55 -0.89
C GLN A 107 12.83 10.56 0.57
N PHE A 108 11.95 10.19 1.50
CA PHE A 108 12.28 10.10 2.93
C PHE A 108 13.45 9.14 3.17
N ARG A 109 13.42 7.96 2.57
CA ARG A 109 14.52 7.00 2.65
C ARG A 109 15.84 7.57 2.14
N ARG A 110 15.81 8.29 1.00
CA ARG A 110 17.02 8.91 0.43
C ARG A 110 17.61 10.01 1.31
N GLN A 111 16.75 10.77 1.98
CA GLN A 111 17.16 11.87 2.87
C GLN A 111 17.63 11.38 4.24
N ASN A 112 17.23 10.17 4.64
CA ASN A 112 17.48 9.61 5.96
C ASN A 112 18.09 8.21 5.85
N PRO A 113 19.29 8.05 5.24
CA PRO A 113 19.89 6.73 5.03
C PRO A 113 20.18 5.99 6.33
N ASP A 114 20.46 6.70 7.40
CA ASP A 114 20.82 6.12 8.71
C ASP A 114 19.66 5.34 9.36
N TYR A 115 18.41 5.68 9.02
CA TYR A 115 17.24 4.93 9.49
C TYR A 115 17.01 3.61 8.72
N PHE A 116 17.73 3.42 7.61
CA PHE A 116 17.58 2.27 6.73
C PHE A 116 18.96 1.68 6.45
N PRO A 117 19.62 1.07 7.48
CA PRO A 117 20.91 0.43 7.25
C PRO A 117 20.74 -0.60 6.14
N VAL A 118 21.51 -0.44 5.08
CA VAL A 118 21.57 -1.42 4.00
C VAL A 118 22.26 -2.65 4.62
N THR A 119 21.49 -3.65 5.00
CA THR A 119 22.02 -5.00 5.10
C THR A 119 22.45 -5.34 3.68
N VAL A 120 23.75 -5.38 3.45
CA VAL A 120 24.34 -5.88 2.21
C VAL A 120 24.10 -7.38 2.21
N GLU A 121 22.91 -7.80 1.86
CA GLU A 121 22.68 -9.13 1.34
C GLU A 121 23.26 -9.14 -0.07
N GLU A 122 24.00 -10.16 -0.38
CA GLU A 122 24.85 -10.35 -1.55
C GLU A 122 24.29 -9.82 -2.87
N PRO A 123 25.14 -9.40 -3.82
CA PRO A 123 24.67 -8.93 -5.11
C PRO A 123 23.78 -10.00 -5.72
N VAL A 124 22.50 -9.66 -5.91
CA VAL A 124 21.57 -10.47 -6.67
C VAL A 124 22.18 -10.62 -8.05
N THR A 125 22.79 -11.77 -8.31
CA THR A 125 23.24 -12.16 -9.65
C THR A 125 22.06 -12.05 -10.60
N ASP A 126 22.29 -11.54 -11.79
CA ASP A 126 21.31 -11.21 -12.83
C ASP A 126 20.54 -12.43 -13.42
N GLU A 127 20.60 -13.56 -12.77
CA GLU A 127 19.96 -14.81 -13.21
C GLU A 127 18.90 -15.27 -12.20
N LEU A 128 17.72 -14.73 -12.34
CA LEU A 128 16.46 -15.44 -12.07
C LEU A 128 15.32 -14.63 -12.72
N VAL A 129 15.19 -14.81 -14.02
CA VAL A 129 13.90 -14.62 -14.68
C VAL A 129 13.00 -15.71 -14.10
N VAL A 130 12.16 -15.34 -13.17
CA VAL A 130 11.14 -16.26 -12.67
C VAL A 130 10.13 -16.43 -13.80
N ASP A 131 10.06 -17.66 -14.31
CA ASP A 131 8.97 -18.06 -15.19
C ASP A 131 7.65 -17.73 -14.53
N ALA A 132 6.98 -16.74 -15.10
CA ALA A 132 5.63 -16.39 -14.69
C ALA A 132 4.76 -17.65 -14.83
N PHE A 133 4.01 -17.96 -13.80
CA PHE A 133 2.98 -19.01 -13.82
C PHE A 133 2.21 -18.93 -15.15
N PRO A 134 2.10 -20.00 -15.91
CA PRO A 134 1.37 -19.96 -17.16
C PRO A 134 -0.08 -19.62 -16.86
N LEU A 135 -0.53 -18.50 -17.40
CA LEU A 135 -1.93 -18.13 -17.43
C LEU A 135 -2.71 -19.23 -18.15
N GLN A 136 -3.34 -20.14 -17.43
CA GLN A 136 -4.37 -21.00 -18.02
C GLN A 136 -5.52 -20.08 -18.40
N ARG A 137 -5.57 -19.73 -19.68
CA ARG A 137 -6.78 -19.18 -20.30
C ARG A 137 -7.81 -20.31 -20.32
N THR A 138 -8.75 -20.27 -19.40
CA THR A 138 -9.99 -21.05 -19.55
C THR A 138 -10.82 -20.41 -20.64
N ALA A 139 -11.13 -21.22 -21.65
CA ALA A 139 -12.02 -20.93 -22.75
C ALA A 139 -13.45 -20.68 -22.25
#